data_5a9e823dad9ef7cc344261db25cbd33d
#
_entry.id   5a9e823dad9ef7cc344261db25cbd33d
#
_cell.length_a   1.000
_cell.length_b   1.000
_cell.length_c   1.000
_cell.angle_alpha   90.00
_cell.angle_beta   90.00
_cell.angle_gamma   90.00
#
_symmetry.space_group_name_H-M   'P 1'
#
loop_
_entity.id
_entity.type
_entity.pdbx_description
1 polymer ?
#
loop_
_entity_poly.entity_id
_entity_poly.type
_entity_poly.pdbx_seq_one_letter_code
_entity_poly.pdbx_strand_id
1 'polypeptide(L)'
;MAVYAVVSHLKILRLFLRIVGVVTQLLISILTYRTFRKFVTENTAFVIAVFYYNIIPKNSTVPDFSNMLLWFSTLVFLSFLEFTLNRGTSARRPAFFLIAAGVSTSLLVLSYPTCIFVVLPGCIGIWLLSAAGNRLKNLLIYLGTCGVCGLGWLAYFLCHMSFRQFLDGLSEMLTDGSHDVGLLGKLKDNLSCLGETFPYLLVALVIALVFWCFFRFICRKNYRFFLLLIISLILEQLF
;
A
#
# COMPACT_ATOMS: atom_id res chain seq x y z
N MET A 1 -0.81 -41.53 16.82
CA MET A 1 -0.83 -40.34 17.69
C MET A 1 -0.11 -39.12 17.09
N ALA A 2 1.09 -39.24 16.57
CA ALA A 2 1.86 -38.09 16.03
C ALA A 2 1.13 -37.32 14.90
N VAL A 3 0.49 -38.00 13.95
CA VAL A 3 -0.23 -37.36 12.84
C VAL A 3 -1.41 -36.52 13.33
N TYR A 4 -2.15 -36.97 14.33
CA TYR A 4 -3.28 -36.22 14.94
C TYR A 4 -2.79 -34.94 15.64
N ALA A 5 -1.65 -34.98 16.32
CA ALA A 5 -1.06 -33.81 16.96
C ALA A 5 -0.65 -32.76 15.91
N VAL A 6 0.01 -33.17 14.83
CA VAL A 6 0.41 -32.26 13.74
C VAL A 6 -0.80 -31.63 13.07
N VAL A 7 -1.83 -32.38 12.78
CA VAL A 7 -3.08 -31.88 12.16
C VAL A 7 -3.81 -30.89 13.08
N SER A 8 -3.84 -31.13 14.38
CA SER A 8 -4.45 -30.22 15.35
C SER A 8 -3.68 -28.91 15.45
N HIS A 9 -2.34 -28.96 15.49
CA HIS A 9 -1.48 -27.74 15.48
C HIS A 9 -1.68 -26.90 14.20
N LEU A 10 -1.78 -27.53 13.04
CA LEU A 10 -2.05 -26.85 11.78
C LEU A 10 -3.43 -26.15 11.76
N LYS A 11 -4.45 -26.77 12.34
CA LYS A 11 -5.78 -26.16 12.46
C LYS A 11 -5.78 -24.93 13.36
N ILE A 12 -5.11 -25.02 14.52
CA ILE A 12 -4.98 -23.91 15.46
C ILE A 12 -4.21 -22.76 14.81
N LEU A 13 -3.10 -23.04 14.13
CA LEU A 13 -2.32 -22.03 13.42
C LEU A 13 -3.14 -21.32 12.33
N ARG A 14 -3.91 -22.07 11.54
CA ARG A 14 -4.80 -21.49 10.52
C ARG A 14 -5.88 -20.61 11.14
N LEU A 15 -6.48 -21.02 12.25
CA LEU A 15 -7.47 -20.22 12.95
C LEU A 15 -6.85 -18.93 13.48
N PHE A 16 -5.68 -19.03 14.10
CA PHE A 16 -4.92 -17.86 14.60
C PHE A 16 -4.62 -16.86 13.47
N LEU A 17 -4.09 -17.33 12.33
CA LEU A 17 -3.81 -16.48 11.18
C LEU A 17 -5.06 -15.79 10.63
N ARG A 18 -6.21 -16.50 10.59
CA ARG A 18 -7.48 -15.89 10.18
C ARG A 18 -7.92 -14.79 11.13
N ILE A 19 -7.80 -15.01 12.43
CA ILE A 19 -8.14 -14.01 13.45
C ILE A 19 -7.25 -12.78 13.28
N VAL A 20 -5.93 -12.97 13.14
CA VAL A 20 -4.98 -11.87 12.89
C VAL A 20 -5.38 -11.10 11.63
N GLY A 21 -5.72 -11.80 10.56
CA GLY A 21 -6.14 -11.16 9.32
C GLY A 21 -7.42 -10.34 9.46
N VAL A 22 -8.46 -10.90 10.08
CA VAL A 22 -9.74 -10.19 10.32
C VAL A 22 -9.51 -8.96 11.19
N VAL A 23 -8.73 -9.08 12.26
CA VAL A 23 -8.42 -7.96 13.16
C VAL A 23 -7.65 -6.86 12.40
N THR A 24 -6.66 -7.24 11.60
CA THR A 24 -5.88 -6.28 10.79
C THR A 24 -6.79 -5.56 9.79
N GLN A 25 -7.61 -6.29 9.05
CA GLN A 25 -8.58 -5.72 8.10
C GLN A 25 -9.55 -4.76 8.79
N LEU A 26 -10.06 -5.12 9.97
CA LEU A 26 -10.95 -4.26 10.75
C LEU A 26 -10.24 -2.98 11.22
N LEU A 27 -9.02 -3.09 11.73
CA LEU A 27 -8.24 -1.93 12.17
C LEU A 27 -7.98 -0.95 11.02
N ILE A 28 -7.60 -1.45 9.85
CA ILE A 28 -7.36 -0.60 8.68
C ILE A 28 -8.68 0.01 8.19
N SER A 29 -9.79 -0.72 8.22
CA SER A 29 -11.13 -0.19 7.92
C SER A 29 -11.51 0.97 8.87
N ILE A 30 -11.25 0.82 10.15
CA ILE A 30 -11.47 1.88 11.15
C ILE A 30 -10.58 3.10 10.87
N LEU A 31 -9.31 2.88 10.51
CA LEU A 31 -8.39 3.97 10.13
C LEU A 31 -8.89 4.66 8.86
N THR A 32 -9.36 3.91 7.87
CA THR A 32 -9.97 4.42 6.65
C THR A 32 -11.17 5.32 6.99
N TYR A 33 -12.10 4.83 7.81
CA TYR A 33 -13.23 5.64 8.27
C TYR A 33 -12.79 6.95 8.93
N ARG A 34 -11.85 6.87 9.90
CA ARG A 34 -11.36 8.05 10.66
C ARG A 34 -10.68 9.08 9.75
N THR A 35 -9.94 8.63 8.76
CA THR A 35 -9.26 9.51 7.82
C THR A 35 -10.26 10.13 6.84
N PHE A 36 -11.11 9.33 6.23
CA PHE A 36 -12.08 9.81 5.24
C PHE A 36 -13.15 10.74 5.82
N ARG A 37 -13.56 10.54 7.08
CA ARG A 37 -14.50 11.44 7.77
C ARG A 37 -14.05 12.91 7.81
N LYS A 38 -12.76 13.18 7.60
CA LYS A 38 -12.21 14.54 7.51
C LYS A 38 -12.47 15.21 6.17
N PHE A 39 -12.84 14.45 5.14
CA PHE A 39 -13.01 14.93 3.76
C PHE A 39 -14.44 14.84 3.26
N VAL A 40 -15.16 13.81 3.69
CA VAL A 40 -16.51 13.50 3.23
C VAL A 40 -17.47 13.45 4.42
N THR A 41 -18.76 13.30 4.13
CA THR A 41 -19.78 13.13 5.19
C THR A 41 -19.53 11.83 5.97
N GLU A 42 -20.00 11.79 7.20
CA GLU A 42 -19.82 10.62 8.07
C GLU A 42 -20.39 9.34 7.47
N ASN A 43 -21.57 9.42 6.85
CA ASN A 43 -22.21 8.30 6.18
C ASN A 43 -21.38 7.80 5.01
N THR A 44 -20.85 8.71 4.18
CA THR A 44 -19.98 8.34 3.05
C THR A 44 -18.69 7.70 3.52
N ALA A 45 -18.06 8.25 4.56
CA ALA A 45 -16.86 7.66 5.15
C ALA A 45 -17.11 6.25 5.71
N PHE A 46 -18.28 6.05 6.33
CA PHE A 46 -18.70 4.73 6.82
C PHE A 46 -18.88 3.73 5.67
N VAL A 47 -19.57 4.12 4.60
CA VAL A 47 -19.75 3.27 3.41
C VAL A 47 -18.39 2.87 2.80
N ILE A 48 -17.47 3.83 2.65
CA ILE A 48 -16.11 3.56 2.14
C ILE A 48 -15.39 2.54 3.03
N ALA A 49 -15.46 2.71 4.35
CA ALA A 49 -14.80 1.80 5.29
C ALA A 49 -15.40 0.39 5.27
N VAL A 50 -16.73 0.28 5.19
CA VAL A 50 -17.43 -1.01 5.06
C VAL A 50 -17.10 -1.67 3.73
N PHE A 51 -17.05 -0.90 2.66
CA PHE A 51 -16.65 -1.41 1.35
C PHE A 51 -15.23 -1.95 1.40
N TYR A 52 -14.27 -1.19 1.94
CA TYR A 52 -12.90 -1.63 2.15
C TYR A 52 -12.82 -2.92 2.99
N TYR A 53 -13.58 -2.99 4.09
CA TYR A 53 -13.61 -4.18 4.95
C TYR A 53 -14.02 -5.45 4.20
N ASN A 54 -14.92 -5.31 3.21
CA ASN A 54 -15.40 -6.43 2.40
C ASN A 54 -14.51 -6.79 1.20
N ILE A 55 -13.47 -5.98 0.91
CA ILE A 55 -12.47 -6.34 -0.09
C ILE A 55 -11.53 -7.38 0.53
N ILE A 56 -11.77 -8.65 0.21
CA ILE A 56 -10.97 -9.77 0.69
C ILE A 56 -10.38 -10.48 -0.53
N PRO A 57 -9.10 -10.21 -0.87
CA PRO A 57 -8.42 -10.92 -1.95
C PRO A 57 -8.49 -12.43 -1.75
N LYS A 58 -8.74 -13.17 -2.84
CA LYS A 58 -8.83 -14.63 -2.84
C LYS A 58 -9.84 -15.24 -1.84
N ASN A 59 -10.83 -14.46 -1.40
CA ASN A 59 -11.86 -14.88 -0.43
C ASN A 59 -11.26 -15.46 0.87
N SER A 60 -10.09 -15.03 1.28
CA SER A 60 -9.39 -15.48 2.48
C SER A 60 -8.81 -14.30 3.24
N THR A 61 -9.07 -14.23 4.54
CA THR A 61 -8.51 -13.18 5.43
C THR A 61 -7.15 -13.56 6.01
N VAL A 62 -6.57 -14.68 5.61
CA VAL A 62 -5.23 -15.08 6.07
C VAL A 62 -4.18 -14.08 5.56
N PRO A 63 -3.18 -13.71 6.37
CA PRO A 63 -2.04 -12.92 5.92
C PRO A 63 -1.28 -13.67 4.83
N ASP A 64 -1.66 -13.44 3.59
CA ASP A 64 -0.95 -13.86 2.39
C ASP A 64 -0.42 -12.62 1.66
N PHE A 65 0.37 -12.82 0.62
CA PHE A 65 0.95 -11.71 -0.12
C PHE A 65 -0.10 -10.74 -0.68
N SER A 66 -1.28 -11.24 -1.11
CA SER A 66 -2.35 -10.43 -1.69
C SER A 66 -3.04 -9.55 -0.63
N ASN A 67 -3.33 -10.12 0.54
CA ASN A 67 -3.91 -9.37 1.65
C ASN A 67 -2.91 -8.38 2.24
N MET A 68 -1.65 -8.79 2.40
CA MET A 68 -0.59 -7.90 2.90
C MET A 68 -0.33 -6.75 1.94
N LEU A 69 -0.37 -6.99 0.62
CA LEU A 69 -0.29 -5.96 -0.40
C LEU A 69 -1.42 -4.93 -0.23
N LEU A 70 -2.67 -5.38 -0.11
CA LEU A 70 -3.82 -4.50 0.12
C LEU A 70 -3.70 -3.70 1.42
N TRP A 71 -3.32 -4.35 2.51
CA TRP A 71 -3.21 -3.70 3.83
C TRP A 71 -2.13 -2.63 3.84
N PHE A 72 -0.93 -2.96 3.39
CA PHE A 72 0.18 -2.02 3.45
C PHE A 72 0.09 -0.91 2.41
N SER A 73 -0.43 -1.17 1.21
CA SER A 73 -0.71 -0.11 0.24
C SER A 73 -1.75 0.88 0.77
N THR A 74 -2.81 0.38 1.40
CA THR A 74 -3.81 1.23 2.05
C THR A 74 -3.21 2.05 3.19
N LEU A 75 -2.37 1.45 4.04
CA LEU A 75 -1.69 2.17 5.13
C LEU A 75 -0.73 3.24 4.60
N VAL A 76 0.01 2.97 3.51
CA VAL A 76 0.83 3.97 2.82
C VAL A 76 -0.05 5.15 2.37
N PHE A 77 -1.14 4.86 1.67
CA PHE A 77 -2.07 5.87 1.18
C PHE A 77 -2.67 6.71 2.32
N LEU A 78 -3.22 6.07 3.36
CA LEU A 78 -3.80 6.77 4.51
C LEU A 78 -2.77 7.63 5.24
N SER A 79 -1.53 7.17 5.36
CA SER A 79 -0.44 7.91 5.99
C SER A 79 -0.08 9.15 5.19
N PHE A 80 0.01 9.07 3.87
CA PHE A 80 0.22 10.24 3.01
C PHE A 80 -0.96 11.21 3.05
N LEU A 81 -2.18 10.72 3.12
CA LEU A 81 -3.36 11.53 3.22
C LEU A 81 -3.38 12.31 4.56
N GLU A 82 -3.10 11.64 5.67
CA GLU A 82 -2.96 12.26 6.98
C GLU A 82 -1.80 13.26 7.04
N PHE A 83 -0.67 12.96 6.39
CA PHE A 83 0.42 13.90 6.25
C PHE A 83 -0.04 15.20 5.56
N THR A 84 -0.80 15.10 4.47
CA THR A 84 -1.31 16.27 3.75
C THR A 84 -2.27 17.11 4.58
N LEU A 85 -3.10 16.47 5.37
CA LEU A 85 -4.06 17.14 6.26
C LEU A 85 -3.39 17.92 7.40
N ASN A 86 -2.31 17.38 7.91
CA ASN A 86 -1.65 17.91 9.11
C ASN A 86 -0.47 18.86 8.81
N ARG A 87 -0.30 19.31 7.55
CA ARG A 87 0.80 20.20 7.16
C ARG A 87 0.89 21.52 7.95
N GLY A 88 -0.22 22.09 8.35
CA GLY A 88 -0.29 23.35 9.08
C GLY A 88 -0.21 23.21 10.60
N THR A 89 -0.10 21.98 11.11
CA THR A 89 -0.04 21.70 12.54
C THR A 89 1.40 21.66 13.04
N SER A 90 1.59 21.40 14.35
CA SER A 90 2.92 21.25 14.94
C SER A 90 3.77 20.24 14.17
N ALA A 91 5.08 20.51 14.01
CA ALA A 91 6.01 19.71 13.20
C ALA A 91 6.07 18.21 13.57
N ARG A 92 5.67 17.83 14.78
CA ARG A 92 5.66 16.41 15.24
C ARG A 92 4.59 15.57 14.54
N ARG A 93 3.41 16.10 14.27
CA ARG A 93 2.32 15.34 13.63
C ARG A 93 2.62 14.94 12.20
N PRO A 94 3.02 15.86 11.29
CA PRO A 94 3.40 15.46 9.93
C PRO A 94 4.55 14.45 9.90
N ALA A 95 5.56 14.61 10.77
CA ALA A 95 6.69 13.67 10.87
C ALA A 95 6.23 12.25 11.25
N PHE A 96 5.30 12.13 12.19
CA PHE A 96 4.73 10.83 12.57
C PHE A 96 4.09 10.11 11.38
N PHE A 97 3.31 10.81 10.57
CA PHE A 97 2.67 10.21 9.40
C PHE A 97 3.67 9.86 8.30
N LEU A 98 4.77 10.59 8.16
CA LEU A 98 5.86 10.22 7.24
C LEU A 98 6.60 8.98 7.72
N ILE A 99 6.81 8.83 9.02
CA ILE A 99 7.37 7.60 9.62
C ILE A 99 6.41 6.44 9.38
N ALA A 100 5.12 6.62 9.65
CA ALA A 100 4.12 5.59 9.39
C ALA A 100 4.07 5.19 7.90
N ALA A 101 4.15 6.16 6.99
CA ALA A 101 4.25 5.88 5.56
C ALA A 101 5.52 5.09 5.21
N GLY A 102 6.68 5.47 5.76
CA GLY A 102 7.95 4.76 5.53
C GLY A 102 7.94 3.32 6.04
N VAL A 103 7.41 3.09 7.25
CA VAL A 103 7.24 1.74 7.80
C VAL A 103 6.30 0.91 6.93
N SER A 104 5.14 1.48 6.56
CA SER A 104 4.16 0.77 5.72
C SER A 104 4.70 0.46 4.33
N THR A 105 5.47 1.38 3.72
CA THR A 105 6.15 1.14 2.44
C THR A 105 7.19 0.02 2.58
N SER A 106 7.94 -0.01 3.66
CA SER A 106 8.93 -1.08 3.89
C SER A 106 8.25 -2.46 4.06
N LEU A 107 7.13 -2.51 4.78
CA LEU A 107 6.33 -3.73 4.93
C LEU A 107 5.70 -4.16 3.59
N LEU A 108 5.29 -3.19 2.77
CA LEU A 108 4.78 -3.44 1.43
C LEU A 108 5.84 -4.08 0.54
N VAL A 109 7.05 -3.50 0.50
CA VAL A 109 8.19 -4.03 -0.25
C VAL A 109 8.60 -5.41 0.26
N LEU A 110 8.54 -5.65 1.58
CA LEU A 110 8.84 -6.95 2.15
C LEU A 110 7.81 -8.01 1.74
N SER A 111 6.53 -7.62 1.66
CA SER A 111 5.46 -8.52 1.23
C SER A 111 5.53 -8.83 -0.26
N TYR A 112 5.95 -7.87 -1.07
CA TYR A 112 6.09 -8.00 -2.52
C TYR A 112 7.24 -7.11 -3.03
N PRO A 113 8.43 -7.68 -3.28
CA PRO A 113 9.65 -6.93 -3.57
C PRO A 113 9.55 -5.96 -4.75
N THR A 114 8.73 -6.26 -5.76
CA THR A 114 8.52 -5.35 -6.91
C THR A 114 7.88 -4.02 -6.50
N CYS A 115 7.21 -3.97 -5.34
CA CYS A 115 6.64 -2.74 -4.79
C CYS A 115 7.70 -1.71 -4.35
N ILE A 116 9.00 -2.01 -4.48
CA ILE A 116 10.07 -1.02 -4.26
C ILE A 116 9.90 0.23 -5.12
N PHE A 117 9.29 0.07 -6.29
CA PHE A 117 8.98 1.21 -7.16
C PHE A 117 7.98 2.20 -6.55
N VAL A 118 7.20 1.82 -5.53
CA VAL A 118 6.28 2.72 -4.80
C VAL A 118 7.04 3.80 -4.02
N VAL A 119 8.30 3.54 -3.66
CA VAL A 119 9.15 4.54 -2.98
C VAL A 119 9.29 5.82 -3.81
N LEU A 120 9.42 5.68 -5.13
CA LEU A 120 9.65 6.80 -6.04
C LEU A 120 8.44 7.77 -6.11
N PRO A 121 7.19 7.32 -6.41
CA PRO A 121 6.02 8.19 -6.32
C PRO A 121 5.80 8.72 -4.90
N GLY A 122 6.16 7.97 -3.85
CA GLY A 122 6.15 8.46 -2.47
C GLY A 122 7.07 9.67 -2.30
N CYS A 123 8.30 9.61 -2.81
CA CYS A 123 9.24 10.74 -2.80
C CYS A 123 8.71 11.95 -3.58
N ILE A 124 8.18 11.72 -4.78
CA ILE A 124 7.58 12.77 -5.62
C ILE A 124 6.40 13.40 -4.88
N GLY A 125 5.52 12.59 -4.30
CA GLY A 125 4.39 13.07 -3.51
C GLY A 125 4.81 13.95 -2.35
N ILE A 126 5.81 13.54 -1.57
CA ILE A 126 6.35 14.33 -0.45
C ILE A 126 6.93 15.65 -0.98
N TRP A 127 7.70 15.60 -2.06
CA TRP A 127 8.32 16.78 -2.65
C TRP A 127 7.28 17.82 -3.10
N LEU A 128 6.26 17.38 -3.80
CA LEU A 128 5.18 18.24 -4.31
C LEU A 128 4.28 18.75 -3.18
N LEU A 129 4.05 17.91 -2.19
CA LEU A 129 3.11 18.17 -1.13
C LEU A 129 3.74 18.95 0.04
N SER A 130 5.04 18.98 0.22
CA SER A 130 5.72 19.71 1.31
C SER A 130 5.91 21.20 0.99
N ALA A 131 5.88 22.04 2.04
CA ALA A 131 6.32 23.42 1.92
C ALA A 131 7.80 23.49 1.54
N ALA A 132 8.19 24.50 0.74
CA ALA A 132 9.52 24.61 0.16
C ALA A 132 10.67 24.44 1.19
N GLY A 133 10.56 25.06 2.36
CA GLY A 133 11.56 24.95 3.43
C GLY A 133 11.66 23.59 4.13
N ASN A 134 10.65 22.71 3.97
CA ASN A 134 10.60 21.42 4.68
C ASN A 134 10.71 20.20 3.74
N ARG A 135 10.86 20.42 2.43
CA ARG A 135 10.87 19.32 1.43
C ARG A 135 11.94 18.29 1.71
N LEU A 136 13.17 18.74 1.84
CA LEU A 136 14.31 17.85 2.08
C LEU A 136 14.19 17.14 3.42
N LYS A 137 13.81 17.86 4.48
CA LYS A 137 13.61 17.27 5.81
C LYS A 137 12.55 16.15 5.78
N ASN A 138 11.40 16.40 5.15
CA ASN A 138 10.32 15.44 5.06
C ASN A 138 10.72 14.21 4.22
N LEU A 139 11.44 14.46 3.13
CA LEU A 139 11.98 13.39 2.29
C LEU A 139 12.99 12.52 3.06
N LEU A 140 13.89 13.15 3.83
CA LEU A 140 14.85 12.43 4.66
C LEU A 140 14.19 11.62 5.77
N ILE A 141 13.11 12.11 6.37
CA ILE A 141 12.33 11.34 7.37
C ILE A 141 11.75 10.08 6.73
N TYR A 142 11.11 10.22 5.58
CA TYR A 142 10.51 9.08 4.88
C TYR A 142 11.55 8.07 4.41
N LEU A 143 12.56 8.51 3.64
CA LEU A 143 13.62 7.64 3.14
C LEU A 143 14.48 7.06 4.26
N GLY A 144 14.77 7.84 5.29
CA GLY A 144 15.48 7.37 6.46
C GLY A 144 14.72 6.26 7.19
N THR A 145 13.39 6.41 7.31
CA THR A 145 12.55 5.35 7.88
C THR A 145 12.56 4.10 7.01
N CYS A 146 12.40 4.23 5.70
CA CYS A 146 12.50 3.10 4.77
C CYS A 146 13.86 2.41 4.89
N GLY A 147 14.95 3.21 4.93
CA GLY A 147 16.31 2.69 5.06
C GLY A 147 16.54 1.93 6.37
N VAL A 148 16.12 2.49 7.50
CA VAL A 148 16.24 1.82 8.82
C VAL A 148 15.45 0.51 8.86
N CYS A 149 14.23 0.50 8.34
CA CYS A 149 13.44 -0.73 8.23
C CYS A 149 14.10 -1.75 7.30
N GLY A 150 14.57 -1.33 6.13
CA GLY A 150 15.26 -2.19 5.18
C GLY A 150 16.55 -2.79 5.75
N LEU A 151 17.36 -1.98 6.43
CA LEU A 151 18.57 -2.45 7.11
C LEU A 151 18.24 -3.41 8.27
N GLY A 152 17.18 -3.13 9.03
CA GLY A 152 16.70 -4.04 10.07
C GLY A 152 16.31 -5.41 9.53
N TRP A 153 15.60 -5.45 8.41
CA TRP A 153 15.25 -6.69 7.72
C TRP A 153 16.48 -7.41 7.15
N LEU A 154 17.37 -6.67 6.50
CA LEU A 154 18.61 -7.25 5.99
C LEU A 154 19.44 -7.87 7.12
N ALA A 155 19.59 -7.17 8.25
CA ALA A 155 20.27 -7.70 9.42
C ALA A 155 19.61 -8.97 9.95
N TYR A 156 18.26 -8.98 10.04
CA TYR A 156 17.51 -10.16 10.45
C TYR A 156 17.80 -11.37 9.53
N PHE A 157 17.73 -11.19 8.21
CA PHE A 157 18.03 -12.28 7.27
C PHE A 157 19.49 -12.77 7.41
N LEU A 158 20.45 -11.86 7.48
CA LEU A 158 21.87 -12.20 7.60
C LEU A 158 22.23 -12.88 8.93
N CYS A 159 21.41 -12.74 9.97
CA CYS A 159 21.55 -13.51 11.20
C CYS A 159 21.09 -14.98 11.04
N HIS A 160 20.25 -15.29 10.04
CA HIS A 160 19.66 -16.62 9.88
C HIS A 160 20.13 -17.35 8.64
N MET A 161 20.74 -16.65 7.68
CA MET A 161 21.25 -17.23 6.41
C MET A 161 22.54 -16.52 5.99
N SER A 162 23.36 -17.20 5.18
CA SER A 162 24.56 -16.60 4.59
C SER A 162 24.17 -15.56 3.53
N PHE A 163 25.03 -14.57 3.31
CA PHE A 163 24.81 -13.55 2.27
C PHE A 163 24.62 -14.16 0.88
N ARG A 164 25.29 -15.26 0.58
CA ARG A 164 25.12 -15.99 -0.69
C ARG A 164 23.72 -16.58 -0.80
N GLN A 165 23.23 -17.27 0.24
CA GLN A 165 21.86 -17.81 0.26
C GLN A 165 20.81 -16.71 0.14
N PHE A 166 21.06 -15.54 0.74
CA PHE A 166 20.18 -14.38 0.58
C PHE A 166 20.14 -13.89 -0.87
N LEU A 167 21.30 -13.78 -1.55
CA LEU A 167 21.37 -13.36 -2.94
C LEU A 167 20.73 -14.40 -3.90
N ASP A 168 20.98 -15.69 -3.64
CA ASP A 168 20.38 -16.77 -4.43
C ASP A 168 18.85 -16.74 -4.30
N GLY A 169 18.32 -16.63 -3.08
CA GLY A 169 16.88 -16.50 -2.85
C GLY A 169 16.27 -15.23 -3.45
N LEU A 170 17.00 -14.09 -3.42
CA LEU A 170 16.56 -12.87 -4.07
C LEU A 170 16.53 -13.02 -5.59
N SER A 171 17.52 -13.71 -6.18
CA SER A 171 17.56 -13.99 -7.60
C SER A 171 16.42 -14.92 -8.03
N GLU A 172 16.10 -15.95 -7.24
CA GLU A 172 14.95 -16.82 -7.46
C GLU A 172 13.62 -16.07 -7.39
N MET A 173 13.47 -15.15 -6.46
CA MET A 173 12.27 -14.31 -6.38
C MET A 173 12.12 -13.35 -7.56
N LEU A 174 13.24 -12.87 -8.12
CA LEU A 174 13.23 -11.98 -9.28
C LEU A 174 13.11 -12.72 -10.60
N THR A 175 13.60 -13.98 -10.66
CA THR A 175 13.42 -14.90 -11.77
C THR A 175 12.29 -15.85 -11.42
N ASP A 176 11.04 -15.43 -11.60
CA ASP A 176 9.90 -16.34 -11.51
C ASP A 176 10.04 -17.39 -12.61
N GLY A 177 10.38 -18.62 -12.22
CA GLY A 177 10.61 -19.73 -13.15
C GLY A 177 9.37 -20.16 -13.96
N SER A 178 8.19 -19.62 -13.63
CA SER A 178 6.98 -19.76 -14.43
C SER A 178 6.94 -18.78 -15.62
N HIS A 179 7.79 -17.75 -15.61
CA HIS A 179 7.91 -16.74 -16.64
C HIS A 179 9.39 -16.61 -17.07
N ASP A 180 9.85 -17.52 -17.91
CA ASP A 180 11.18 -17.50 -18.54
C ASP A 180 11.34 -16.33 -19.54
N VAL A 181 10.74 -15.19 -19.22
CA VAL A 181 10.69 -14.01 -20.06
C VAL A 181 11.68 -12.99 -19.47
N GLY A 182 12.73 -12.69 -20.20
CA GLY A 182 13.70 -11.66 -19.80
C GLY A 182 13.02 -10.30 -19.54
N LEU A 183 13.76 -9.37 -18.94
CA LEU A 183 13.24 -8.04 -18.51
C LEU A 183 12.43 -7.32 -19.60
N LEU A 184 12.87 -7.43 -20.87
CA LEU A 184 12.15 -6.87 -22.03
C LEU A 184 10.83 -7.58 -22.32
N GLY A 185 10.77 -8.89 -22.08
CA GLY A 185 9.53 -9.65 -22.22
C GLY A 185 8.52 -9.27 -21.11
N LYS A 186 8.97 -9.17 -19.87
CA LYS A 186 8.12 -8.70 -18.75
C LYS A 186 7.58 -7.28 -19.00
N LEU A 187 8.41 -6.41 -19.57
CA LEU A 187 7.98 -5.07 -19.98
C LEU A 187 6.91 -5.11 -21.09
N LYS A 188 7.09 -6.00 -22.08
CA LYS A 188 6.14 -6.19 -23.16
C LYS A 188 4.83 -6.79 -22.66
N ASP A 189 4.88 -7.77 -21.76
CA ASP A 189 3.69 -8.38 -21.14
C ASP A 189 2.94 -7.37 -20.28
N ASN A 190 3.66 -6.56 -19.48
CA ASN A 190 3.05 -5.48 -18.72
C ASN A 190 2.42 -4.41 -19.63
N LEU A 191 3.07 -4.04 -20.73
CA LEU A 191 2.50 -3.12 -21.71
C LEU A 191 1.28 -3.69 -22.44
N SER A 192 1.29 -5.00 -22.74
CA SER A 192 0.13 -5.70 -23.31
C SER A 192 -1.03 -5.73 -22.32
N CYS A 193 -0.75 -6.08 -21.06
CA CYS A 193 -1.73 -6.08 -19.98
C CYS A 193 -2.30 -4.66 -19.74
N LEU A 194 -1.45 -3.64 -19.82
CA LEU A 194 -1.88 -2.23 -19.77
C LEU A 194 -2.79 -1.88 -20.96
N GLY A 195 -2.48 -2.39 -22.15
CA GLY A 195 -3.31 -2.21 -23.35
C GLY A 195 -4.69 -2.86 -23.22
N GLU A 196 -4.76 -4.03 -22.60
CA GLU A 196 -6.02 -4.73 -22.32
C GLU A 196 -6.82 -4.05 -21.20
N THR A 197 -6.13 -3.49 -20.22
CA THR A 197 -6.73 -2.81 -19.07
C THR A 197 -7.10 -1.35 -19.37
N PHE A 198 -6.48 -0.76 -20.40
CA PHE A 198 -6.65 0.65 -20.77
C PHE A 198 -8.12 1.07 -21.00
N PRO A 199 -9.01 0.28 -21.65
CA PRO A 199 -10.42 0.62 -21.77
C PRO A 199 -11.12 0.74 -20.41
N TYR A 200 -10.79 -0.14 -19.46
CA TYR A 200 -11.37 -0.10 -18.11
C TYR A 200 -10.83 1.08 -17.30
N LEU A 201 -9.56 1.41 -17.46
CA LEU A 201 -8.94 2.63 -16.91
C LEU A 201 -9.62 3.88 -17.45
N LEU A 202 -9.94 3.92 -18.74
CA LEU A 202 -10.61 5.04 -19.39
C LEU A 202 -12.05 5.21 -18.86
N VAL A 203 -12.78 4.10 -18.69
CA VAL A 203 -14.09 4.09 -18.06
C VAL A 203 -14.03 4.56 -16.61
N ALA A 204 -13.06 4.07 -15.82
CA ALA A 204 -12.86 4.50 -14.44
C ALA A 204 -12.51 6.00 -14.37
N LEU A 205 -11.69 6.49 -15.28
CA LEU A 205 -11.30 7.91 -15.38
C LEU A 205 -12.51 8.79 -15.77
N VAL A 206 -13.36 8.33 -16.71
CA VAL A 206 -14.59 9.02 -17.08
C VAL A 206 -15.56 9.05 -15.90
N ILE A 207 -15.74 7.94 -15.20
CA ILE A 207 -16.57 7.87 -14.00
C ILE A 207 -16.00 8.82 -12.93
N ALA A 208 -14.69 8.81 -12.67
CA ALA A 208 -14.04 9.71 -11.74
C ALA A 208 -14.19 11.18 -12.14
N LEU A 209 -14.11 11.52 -13.43
CA LEU A 209 -14.33 12.86 -13.99
C LEU A 209 -15.79 13.30 -13.81
N VAL A 210 -16.76 12.42 -14.08
CA VAL A 210 -18.18 12.69 -13.87
C VAL A 210 -18.46 12.93 -12.38
N PHE A 211 -17.93 12.08 -11.51
CA PHE A 211 -18.01 12.29 -10.06
C PHE A 211 -17.31 13.59 -9.64
N TRP A 212 -16.15 13.92 -10.19
CA TRP A 212 -15.44 15.16 -9.91
C TRP A 212 -16.25 16.39 -10.36
N CYS A 213 -16.82 16.37 -11.55
CA CYS A 213 -17.72 17.43 -12.03
C CYS A 213 -18.96 17.57 -11.14
N PHE A 214 -19.58 16.44 -10.78
CA PHE A 214 -20.74 16.39 -9.90
C PHE A 214 -20.43 16.96 -8.52
N PHE A 215 -19.32 16.54 -7.89
CA PHE A 215 -18.91 17.06 -6.58
C PHE A 215 -18.44 18.51 -6.62
N ARG A 216 -17.79 18.95 -7.71
CA ARG A 216 -17.40 20.34 -7.89
C ARG A 216 -18.62 21.25 -8.03
N PHE A 217 -19.65 20.78 -8.70
CA PHE A 217 -20.89 21.55 -8.90
C PHE A 217 -21.75 21.62 -7.64
N ILE A 218 -21.83 20.53 -6.87
CA ILE A 218 -22.71 20.41 -5.69
C ILE A 218 -22.01 20.84 -4.39
N CYS A 219 -20.75 20.45 -4.20
CA CYS A 219 -20.10 20.59 -2.87
C CYS A 219 -19.08 21.71 -2.74
N ARG A 220 -18.66 22.40 -3.81
CA ARG A 220 -17.67 23.52 -3.79
C ARG A 220 -16.40 23.32 -2.94
N LYS A 221 -16.11 22.11 -2.46
CA LYS A 221 -14.99 21.81 -1.54
C LYS A 221 -13.95 20.86 -2.14
N ASN A 222 -12.69 21.33 -2.18
CA ASN A 222 -11.42 20.59 -2.29
C ASN A 222 -11.23 19.55 -3.39
N TYR A 223 -10.93 20.02 -4.62
CA TYR A 223 -10.52 19.19 -5.77
C TYR A 223 -9.20 18.40 -5.57
N ARG A 224 -8.35 18.78 -4.61
CA ARG A 224 -7.05 18.11 -4.33
C ARG A 224 -7.19 16.69 -3.85
N PHE A 225 -8.29 16.36 -3.18
CA PHE A 225 -8.60 15.01 -2.72
C PHE A 225 -8.87 14.06 -3.89
N PHE A 226 -9.61 14.53 -4.90
CA PHE A 226 -9.92 13.73 -6.09
C PHE A 226 -8.68 13.45 -6.92
N LEU A 227 -7.74 14.38 -6.99
CA LEU A 227 -6.47 14.16 -7.67
C LEU A 227 -5.66 13.03 -7.00
N LEU A 228 -5.64 13.00 -5.69
CA LEU A 228 -4.98 11.93 -4.93
C LEU A 228 -5.69 10.57 -5.12
N LEU A 229 -7.02 10.56 -5.16
CA LEU A 229 -7.80 9.35 -5.41
C LEU A 229 -7.53 8.81 -6.83
N ILE A 230 -7.51 9.68 -7.84
CA ILE A 230 -7.19 9.31 -9.22
C ILE A 230 -5.76 8.78 -9.32
N ILE A 231 -4.80 9.44 -8.68
CA ILE A 231 -3.41 8.99 -8.67
C ILE A 231 -3.28 7.63 -7.97
N SER A 232 -4.01 7.40 -6.86
CA SER A 232 -3.97 6.10 -6.17
C SER A 232 -4.59 4.99 -7.01
N LEU A 233 -5.73 5.26 -7.69
CA LEU A 233 -6.37 4.29 -8.60
C LEU A 233 -5.49 3.96 -9.81
N ILE A 234 -4.77 4.94 -10.35
CA ILE A 234 -3.81 4.72 -11.45
C ILE A 234 -2.62 3.91 -10.96
N LEU A 235 -2.11 4.18 -9.75
CA LEU A 235 -1.00 3.43 -9.17
C LEU A 235 -1.40 1.99 -8.82
N GLU A 236 -2.63 1.77 -8.35
CA GLU A 236 -3.15 0.43 -8.02
C GLU A 236 -3.33 -0.45 -9.28
N GLN A 237 -3.50 0.16 -10.45
CA GLN A 237 -3.61 -0.58 -11.73
C GLN A 237 -2.25 -0.77 -12.42
N LEU A 238 -1.21 -0.05 -12.00
CA LEU A 238 0.15 -0.18 -12.54
C LEU A 238 0.98 -1.26 -11.84
N PHE A 239 0.47 -1.84 -10.75
CA PHE A 239 1.07 -2.90 -9.95
C PHE A 239 0.15 -4.09 -9.76
#